data_a4eeb84e0faa3f1251dfa67970d3344f
#
_entry.id   a4eeb84e0faa3f1251dfa67970d3344f
#
_cell.length_a   1.000
_cell.length_b   1.000
_cell.length_c   1.000
_cell.angle_alpha   90.00
_cell.angle_beta   90.00
_cell.angle_gamma   90.00
#
_symmetry.space_group_name_H-M   'P 1'
#
loop_
_entity.id
_entity.type
_entity.pdbx_description
1 polymer ?
#
loop_
_entity_poly.entity_id
_entity_poly.type
_entity_poly.pdbx_seq_one_letter_code
_entity_poly.pdbx_strand_id
1 'polypeptide(L)'
;MWRKAPDIKLCLSTNGLKLTEYIGKIKELGVDHVTITINAVSPEVASRIYSWIFFNHRRYRGLEAAKILLEKQYEGLKACVENGILVKVNTVFIPEINGEEIEELSKKVRKMGAFLHNIMPYVESDGTVYQRMGIKPPTPSQLKEIQEKCESHMSLMRHCRQCRADAVGLLGEDRGQEFTKDKIAKLEINYNPEFRKSIHEEIEKEREKLRKARELLSIPLQEDKGISVLVAVASKGNMLVNEHFGTAHEFLIYEVSSKGCKFIHHRKVTPYCHGSISCLEGGEVLEDTISKLSDCKAILAAKIGFEPRDVLEQRGIQCVDEFACLPIEEALVKYYEKYVLKKKAVEV
;
A
#
# COMPACT_ATOMS: atom_id res chain seq x y z
N MET A 1 -22.84 -19.82 -1.27
CA MET A 1 -22.87 -18.42 -1.72
C MET A 1 -22.36 -18.30 -3.14
N TRP A 2 -21.15 -18.70 -3.47
CA TRP A 2 -20.54 -18.61 -4.81
C TRP A 2 -21.41 -19.20 -5.96
N ARG A 3 -22.05 -20.38 -5.78
CA ARG A 3 -22.93 -20.96 -6.81
C ARG A 3 -24.21 -20.15 -7.09
N LYS A 4 -24.63 -19.29 -6.15
CA LYS A 4 -25.84 -18.46 -6.28
C LYS A 4 -25.52 -17.03 -6.76
N ALA A 5 -24.28 -16.59 -6.59
CA ALA A 5 -23.80 -15.26 -6.96
C ALA A 5 -22.33 -15.38 -7.39
N PRO A 6 -22.06 -15.89 -8.62
CA PRO A 6 -20.71 -16.19 -9.08
C PRO A 6 -19.86 -14.93 -9.37
N ASP A 7 -20.50 -13.80 -9.43
CA ASP A 7 -19.91 -12.48 -9.64
C ASP A 7 -19.43 -11.80 -8.35
N ILE A 8 -19.73 -12.39 -7.18
CA ILE A 8 -19.21 -11.88 -5.89
C ILE A 8 -17.76 -12.32 -5.70
N LYS A 9 -16.88 -11.34 -5.50
CA LYS A 9 -15.50 -11.61 -5.10
C LYS A 9 -15.45 -12.10 -3.66
N LEU A 10 -14.78 -13.21 -3.44
CA LEU A 10 -14.65 -13.83 -2.11
C LEU A 10 -13.32 -13.46 -1.48
N CYS A 11 -13.36 -13.08 -0.20
CA CYS A 11 -12.20 -12.81 0.63
C CYS A 11 -12.19 -13.77 1.83
N LEU A 12 -11.04 -14.35 2.12
CA LEU A 12 -10.81 -15.22 3.27
C LEU A 12 -9.78 -14.58 4.20
N SER A 13 -10.08 -14.53 5.51
CA SER A 13 -9.11 -14.14 6.54
C SER A 13 -8.66 -15.35 7.34
N THR A 14 -7.36 -15.47 7.59
CA THR A 14 -6.76 -16.62 8.27
C THR A 14 -5.55 -16.23 9.10
N ASN A 15 -5.22 -17.06 10.09
CA ASN A 15 -3.93 -17.00 10.79
C ASN A 15 -2.78 -17.67 9.99
N GLY A 16 -3.08 -18.29 8.86
CA GLY A 16 -2.09 -18.90 7.96
C GLY A 16 -1.63 -20.30 8.33
N LEU A 17 -1.97 -20.81 9.53
CA LEU A 17 -1.37 -22.04 10.10
C LEU A 17 -1.60 -23.29 9.23
N LYS A 18 -2.74 -23.38 8.54
CA LYS A 18 -3.10 -24.50 7.64
C LYS A 18 -3.34 -24.06 6.19
N LEU A 19 -2.94 -22.88 5.83
CA LEU A 19 -3.33 -22.27 4.55
C LEU A 19 -2.85 -23.11 3.35
N THR A 20 -1.63 -23.66 3.40
CA THR A 20 -1.08 -24.50 2.34
C THR A 20 -1.92 -25.74 2.03
N GLU A 21 -2.56 -26.34 3.05
CA GLU A 21 -3.42 -27.52 2.89
C GLU A 21 -4.69 -27.20 2.07
N TYR A 22 -5.12 -25.94 2.02
CA TYR A 22 -6.39 -25.51 1.45
C TYR A 22 -6.27 -24.73 0.14
N ILE A 23 -5.07 -24.51 -0.40
CA ILE A 23 -4.88 -23.73 -1.63
C ILE A 23 -5.73 -24.25 -2.80
N GLY A 24 -5.75 -25.57 -3.02
CA GLY A 24 -6.59 -26.18 -4.05
C GLY A 24 -8.10 -25.89 -3.85
N LYS A 25 -8.57 -25.98 -2.60
CA LYS A 25 -9.97 -25.71 -2.28
C LYS A 25 -10.32 -24.21 -2.41
N ILE A 26 -9.41 -23.34 -2.03
CA ILE A 26 -9.54 -21.88 -2.17
C ILE A 26 -9.72 -21.52 -3.65
N LYS A 27 -8.92 -22.10 -4.55
CA LYS A 27 -9.04 -21.92 -6.00
C LYS A 27 -10.35 -22.49 -6.55
N GLU A 28 -10.72 -23.73 -6.16
CA GLU A 28 -11.98 -24.37 -6.57
C GLU A 28 -13.20 -23.52 -6.23
N LEU A 29 -13.15 -22.85 -5.06
CA LEU A 29 -14.24 -21.99 -4.60
C LEU A 29 -14.19 -20.56 -5.17
N GLY A 30 -13.23 -20.24 -6.02
CA GLY A 30 -13.10 -18.93 -6.62
C GLY A 30 -12.79 -17.83 -5.60
N VAL A 31 -12.01 -18.15 -4.54
CA VAL A 31 -11.54 -17.13 -3.59
C VAL A 31 -10.38 -16.37 -4.22
N ASP A 32 -10.60 -15.11 -4.53
CA ASP A 32 -9.60 -14.25 -5.17
C ASP A 32 -8.60 -13.65 -4.19
N HIS A 33 -8.93 -13.60 -2.91
CA HIS A 33 -8.31 -12.71 -1.96
C HIS A 33 -8.16 -13.39 -0.60
N VAL A 34 -6.94 -13.49 -0.11
CA VAL A 34 -6.64 -14.04 1.22
C VAL A 34 -5.96 -12.99 2.07
N THR A 35 -6.47 -12.78 3.28
CA THR A 35 -5.83 -11.96 4.30
C THR A 35 -5.14 -12.87 5.30
N ILE A 36 -3.84 -12.71 5.48
CA ILE A 36 -3.05 -13.45 6.48
C ILE A 36 -2.64 -12.50 7.59
N THR A 37 -2.88 -12.88 8.85
CA THR A 37 -2.41 -12.08 9.99
C THR A 37 -0.99 -12.50 10.35
N ILE A 38 0.00 -11.63 10.14
CA ILE A 38 1.42 -11.84 10.46
C ILE A 38 1.87 -10.65 11.32
N ASN A 39 2.27 -10.90 12.56
CA ASN A 39 2.56 -9.82 13.53
C ASN A 39 4.04 -9.66 13.87
N ALA A 40 4.92 -10.49 13.32
CA ALA A 40 6.35 -10.44 13.60
C ALA A 40 7.18 -11.04 12.46
N VAL A 41 8.46 -10.71 12.43
CA VAL A 41 9.46 -11.31 11.53
C VAL A 41 10.21 -12.42 12.22
N SER A 42 10.64 -12.18 13.47
CA SER A 42 11.38 -13.13 14.28
C SER A 42 10.49 -13.99 15.18
N PRO A 43 10.87 -15.24 15.42
CA PRO A 43 10.18 -16.10 16.38
C PRO A 43 10.22 -15.56 17.81
N GLU A 44 11.25 -14.82 18.17
CA GLU A 44 11.44 -14.21 19.49
C GLU A 44 10.33 -13.19 19.76
N VAL A 45 10.09 -12.29 18.84
CA VAL A 45 8.99 -11.30 18.93
C VAL A 45 7.65 -12.00 18.83
N ALA A 46 7.47 -12.94 17.89
CA ALA A 46 6.23 -13.70 17.75
C ALA A 46 5.85 -14.46 19.03
N SER A 47 6.84 -15.02 19.77
CA SER A 47 6.60 -15.74 21.03
C SER A 47 6.06 -14.85 22.15
N ARG A 48 6.30 -13.54 22.08
CA ARG A 48 5.73 -12.54 23.02
C ARG A 48 4.28 -12.19 22.68
N ILE A 49 3.86 -12.47 21.42
CA ILE A 49 2.49 -12.19 20.94
C ILE A 49 1.62 -13.44 21.07
N TYR A 50 2.12 -14.60 20.71
CA TYR A 50 1.39 -15.85 20.65
C TYR A 50 1.83 -16.79 21.78
N SER A 51 0.97 -16.94 22.79
CA SER A 51 1.25 -17.79 23.94
C SER A 51 1.36 -19.28 23.58
N TRP A 52 0.54 -19.71 22.60
CA TRP A 52 0.50 -21.08 22.12
C TRP A 52 -0.24 -21.18 20.78
N ILE A 53 0.00 -22.28 20.09
CA ILE A 53 -0.78 -22.70 18.92
C ILE A 53 -1.25 -24.15 19.10
N PHE A 54 -2.35 -24.51 18.43
CA PHE A 54 -2.76 -25.89 18.27
C PHE A 54 -2.58 -26.30 16.81
N PHE A 55 -1.66 -27.24 16.56
CA PHE A 55 -1.34 -27.68 15.21
C PHE A 55 -1.07 -29.18 15.20
N ASN A 56 -1.59 -29.90 14.21
CA ASN A 56 -1.46 -31.34 14.05
C ASN A 56 -1.76 -32.11 15.37
N HIS A 57 -2.94 -31.80 15.97
CA HIS A 57 -3.43 -32.41 17.20
C HIS A 57 -2.53 -32.22 18.44
N ARG A 58 -1.59 -31.29 18.39
CA ARG A 58 -0.69 -30.97 19.50
C ARG A 58 -0.69 -29.47 19.82
N ARG A 59 -0.56 -29.15 21.10
CA ARG A 59 -0.34 -27.79 21.58
C ARG A 59 1.14 -27.50 21.70
N TYR A 60 1.60 -26.47 21.00
CA TYR A 60 2.95 -25.92 21.08
C TYR A 60 2.91 -24.59 21.82
N ARG A 61 4.00 -24.22 22.51
CA ARG A 61 4.12 -22.99 23.30
C ARG A 61 5.45 -22.28 23.06
N GLY A 62 5.48 -20.99 23.42
CA GLY A 62 6.70 -20.16 23.38
C GLY A 62 7.34 -20.14 22.00
N LEU A 63 8.67 -20.21 21.98
CA LEU A 63 9.48 -20.08 20.76
C LEU A 63 9.18 -21.17 19.72
N GLU A 64 8.90 -22.40 20.13
CA GLU A 64 8.54 -23.49 19.22
C GLU A 64 7.22 -23.19 18.48
N ALA A 65 6.22 -22.72 19.22
CA ALA A 65 4.93 -22.31 18.62
C ALA A 65 5.10 -21.17 17.63
N ALA A 66 5.90 -20.18 17.99
CA ALA A 66 6.19 -19.03 17.15
C ALA A 66 6.92 -19.40 15.85
N LYS A 67 7.91 -20.27 15.91
CA LYS A 67 8.63 -20.79 14.74
C LYS A 67 7.68 -21.48 13.77
N ILE A 68 6.89 -22.45 14.27
CA ILE A 68 5.91 -23.19 13.45
C ILE A 68 4.91 -22.22 12.82
N LEU A 69 4.38 -21.27 13.57
CA LEU A 69 3.38 -20.34 13.08
C LEU A 69 3.94 -19.46 11.95
N LEU A 70 5.09 -18.83 12.16
CA LEU A 70 5.71 -17.95 11.16
C LEU A 70 6.08 -18.72 9.89
N GLU A 71 6.65 -19.91 10.03
CA GLU A 71 6.97 -20.78 8.89
C GLU A 71 5.71 -21.07 8.06
N LYS A 72 4.62 -21.51 8.68
CA LYS A 72 3.37 -21.79 8.00
C LYS A 72 2.71 -20.55 7.39
N GLN A 73 2.83 -19.41 8.03
CA GLN A 73 2.34 -18.14 7.49
C GLN A 73 3.08 -17.74 6.22
N TYR A 74 4.41 -17.83 6.21
CA TYR A 74 5.21 -17.50 5.03
C TYR A 74 5.06 -18.54 3.91
N GLU A 75 5.02 -19.82 4.24
CA GLU A 75 4.68 -20.87 3.26
C GLU A 75 3.32 -20.63 2.62
N GLY A 76 2.31 -20.32 3.43
CA GLY A 76 0.96 -20.03 2.97
C GLY A 76 0.89 -18.79 2.08
N LEU A 77 1.61 -17.72 2.46
CA LEU A 77 1.70 -16.51 1.65
C LEU A 77 2.30 -16.82 0.26
N LYS A 78 3.44 -17.51 0.25
CA LYS A 78 4.12 -17.91 -0.99
C LYS A 78 3.22 -18.76 -1.87
N ALA A 79 2.59 -19.79 -1.30
CA ALA A 79 1.69 -20.67 -2.02
C ALA A 79 0.47 -19.92 -2.62
N CYS A 80 -0.11 -18.94 -1.92
CA CYS A 80 -1.16 -18.10 -2.46
C CYS A 80 -0.68 -17.31 -3.67
N VAL A 81 0.46 -16.63 -3.56
CA VAL A 81 1.03 -15.80 -4.64
C VAL A 81 1.36 -16.64 -5.87
N GLU A 82 1.99 -17.80 -5.71
CA GLU A 82 2.32 -18.73 -6.80
C GLU A 82 1.06 -19.28 -7.50
N ASN A 83 -0.06 -19.30 -6.80
CA ASN A 83 -1.35 -19.72 -7.36
C ASN A 83 -2.23 -18.56 -7.85
N GLY A 84 -1.70 -17.35 -7.96
CA GLY A 84 -2.41 -16.18 -8.47
C GLY A 84 -3.47 -15.61 -7.50
N ILE A 85 -3.45 -16.03 -6.23
CA ILE A 85 -4.35 -15.52 -5.19
C ILE A 85 -3.72 -14.24 -4.61
N LEU A 86 -4.50 -13.17 -4.54
CA LEU A 86 -4.05 -11.92 -3.93
C LEU A 86 -3.91 -12.06 -2.43
N VAL A 87 -2.77 -11.67 -1.88
CA VAL A 87 -2.52 -11.73 -0.44
C VAL A 87 -2.42 -10.34 0.16
N LYS A 88 -3.31 -10.05 1.13
CA LYS A 88 -3.19 -8.95 2.06
C LYS A 88 -2.59 -9.45 3.36
N VAL A 89 -1.65 -8.72 3.94
CA VAL A 89 -1.15 -9.01 5.29
C VAL A 89 -1.76 -8.03 6.27
N ASN A 90 -2.34 -8.54 7.36
CA ASN A 90 -2.75 -7.75 8.51
C ASN A 90 -1.69 -7.87 9.60
N THR A 91 -1.33 -6.75 10.22
CA THR A 91 -0.42 -6.71 11.37
C THR A 91 -0.98 -5.82 12.45
N VAL A 92 -1.06 -6.31 13.67
CA VAL A 92 -1.40 -5.51 14.83
C VAL A 92 -0.11 -4.87 15.35
N PHE A 93 -0.07 -3.56 15.34
CA PHE A 93 1.07 -2.78 15.84
C PHE A 93 0.99 -2.64 17.35
N ILE A 94 1.96 -3.21 18.04
CA ILE A 94 2.14 -3.17 19.50
C ILE A 94 3.54 -2.58 19.73
N PRO A 95 3.69 -1.26 19.97
CA PRO A 95 4.98 -0.57 19.93
C PRO A 95 6.07 -1.25 20.75
N GLU A 96 5.77 -1.65 21.99
CA GLU A 96 6.70 -2.26 22.92
C GLU A 96 7.08 -3.72 22.59
N ILE A 97 6.41 -4.35 21.65
CA ILE A 97 6.62 -5.77 21.32
C ILE A 97 7.18 -5.95 19.91
N ASN A 98 6.49 -5.43 18.89
CA ASN A 98 6.86 -5.65 17.48
C ASN A 98 7.19 -4.36 16.72
N GLY A 99 7.24 -3.21 17.41
CA GLY A 99 7.45 -1.92 16.76
C GLY A 99 8.70 -1.85 15.90
N GLU A 100 9.79 -2.46 16.35
CA GLU A 100 11.07 -2.46 15.63
C GLU A 100 11.08 -3.37 14.38
N GLU A 101 10.17 -4.36 14.31
CA GLU A 101 10.10 -5.31 13.19
C GLU A 101 9.08 -4.95 12.10
N ILE A 102 8.19 -3.98 12.32
CA ILE A 102 7.06 -3.70 11.39
C ILE A 102 7.57 -3.26 10.01
N GLU A 103 8.60 -2.43 9.95
CA GLU A 103 9.17 -1.99 8.69
C GLU A 103 9.83 -3.16 7.93
N GLU A 104 10.59 -3.99 8.63
CA GLU A 104 11.20 -5.19 8.04
C GLU A 104 10.14 -6.18 7.57
N LEU A 105 9.07 -6.35 8.34
CA LEU A 105 7.93 -7.17 7.95
C LEU A 105 7.29 -6.67 6.65
N SER A 106 7.08 -5.36 6.51
CA SER A 106 6.56 -4.77 5.27
C SER A 106 7.45 -5.08 4.06
N LYS A 107 8.77 -4.92 4.21
CA LYS A 107 9.76 -5.26 3.17
C LYS A 107 9.70 -6.74 2.80
N LYS A 108 9.67 -7.62 3.80
CA LYS A 108 9.66 -9.07 3.63
C LYS A 108 8.40 -9.55 2.91
N VAL A 109 7.22 -9.15 3.37
CA VAL A 109 5.96 -9.61 2.77
C VAL A 109 5.76 -9.06 1.36
N ARG A 110 6.23 -7.85 1.07
CA ARG A 110 6.28 -7.32 -0.30
C ARG A 110 7.16 -8.18 -1.20
N LYS A 111 8.40 -8.46 -0.78
CA LYS A 111 9.33 -9.32 -1.53
C LYS A 111 8.73 -10.69 -1.83
N MET A 112 7.89 -11.19 -0.95
CA MET A 112 7.17 -12.45 -1.11
C MET A 112 5.91 -12.33 -2.00
N GLY A 113 5.54 -11.14 -2.46
CA GLY A 113 4.45 -10.90 -3.40
C GLY A 113 3.10 -10.52 -2.77
N ALA A 114 3.04 -10.23 -1.47
CA ALA A 114 1.84 -9.62 -0.89
C ALA A 114 1.56 -8.26 -1.58
N PHE A 115 0.29 -7.99 -1.89
CA PHE A 115 -0.08 -6.77 -2.63
C PHE A 115 -0.44 -5.60 -1.70
N LEU A 116 -0.85 -5.88 -0.46
CA LEU A 116 -1.31 -4.88 0.49
C LEU A 116 -0.94 -5.26 1.93
N HIS A 117 -0.45 -4.30 2.71
CA HIS A 117 -0.22 -4.44 4.13
C HIS A 117 -1.15 -3.52 4.91
N ASN A 118 -1.82 -4.06 5.91
CA ASN A 118 -2.71 -3.34 6.80
C ASN A 118 -2.11 -3.33 8.21
N ILE A 119 -1.62 -2.18 8.64
CA ILE A 119 -1.05 -1.97 9.97
C ILE A 119 -2.12 -1.37 10.85
N MET A 120 -2.64 -2.17 11.80
CA MET A 120 -3.72 -1.79 12.70
C MET A 120 -3.17 -1.51 14.10
N PRO A 121 -3.66 -0.50 14.80
CA PRO A 121 -3.27 -0.28 16.19
C PRO A 121 -3.76 -1.43 17.08
N TYR A 122 -2.94 -1.80 18.05
CA TYR A 122 -3.42 -2.57 19.20
C TYR A 122 -4.49 -1.77 19.93
N VAL A 123 -5.56 -2.44 20.30
CA VAL A 123 -6.65 -1.86 21.11
C VAL A 123 -6.67 -2.55 22.46
N GLU A 124 -6.54 -1.75 23.54
CA GLU A 124 -6.61 -2.28 24.89
C GLU A 124 -8.02 -2.83 25.17
N SER A 125 -8.07 -4.00 25.78
CA SER A 125 -9.32 -4.63 26.20
C SER A 125 -9.19 -5.12 27.63
N ASP A 126 -10.26 -4.97 28.40
CA ASP A 126 -10.29 -5.34 29.81
C ASP A 126 -10.05 -6.84 30.03
N GLY A 127 -9.28 -7.16 31.07
CA GLY A 127 -8.98 -8.54 31.46
C GLY A 127 -7.94 -9.26 30.58
N THR A 128 -7.37 -8.58 29.57
CA THR A 128 -6.34 -9.15 28.71
C THR A 128 -4.98 -9.24 29.41
N VAL A 129 -4.11 -10.12 28.88
CA VAL A 129 -2.72 -10.25 29.36
C VAL A 129 -1.98 -8.93 29.18
N TYR A 130 -2.14 -8.27 28.05
CA TYR A 130 -1.44 -7.02 27.75
C TYR A 130 -1.84 -5.88 28.68
N GLN A 131 -3.12 -5.77 29.03
CA GLN A 131 -3.57 -4.82 30.04
C GLN A 131 -2.87 -5.05 31.39
N ARG A 132 -2.81 -6.33 31.83
CA ARG A 132 -2.12 -6.69 33.09
C ARG A 132 -0.61 -6.44 33.07
N MET A 133 0.00 -6.49 31.89
CA MET A 133 1.41 -6.17 31.66
C MET A 133 1.65 -4.67 31.52
N GLY A 134 0.60 -3.84 31.49
CA GLY A 134 0.70 -2.38 31.31
C GLY A 134 1.06 -1.95 29.89
N ILE A 135 0.96 -2.84 28.89
CA ILE A 135 1.24 -2.53 27.48
C ILE A 135 0.16 -1.59 26.96
N LYS A 136 0.59 -0.44 26.43
CA LYS A 136 -0.33 0.60 25.97
C LYS A 136 -0.57 0.54 24.46
N PRO A 137 -1.78 0.94 24.01
CA PRO A 137 -2.04 1.17 22.59
C PRO A 137 -1.06 2.21 21.99
N PRO A 138 -0.74 2.10 20.70
CA PRO A 138 0.06 3.13 20.05
C PRO A 138 -0.70 4.46 20.03
N THR A 139 0.02 5.54 20.20
CA THR A 139 -0.54 6.88 19.96
C THR A 139 -0.81 7.06 18.46
N PRO A 140 -1.73 7.96 18.06
CA PRO A 140 -1.95 8.28 16.65
C PRO A 140 -0.66 8.70 15.91
N SER A 141 0.24 9.40 16.59
CA SER A 141 1.54 9.81 16.03
C SER A 141 2.45 8.62 15.77
N GLN A 142 2.57 7.68 16.71
CA GLN A 142 3.36 6.45 16.54
C GLN A 142 2.83 5.59 15.41
N LEU A 143 1.49 5.43 15.32
CA LEU A 143 0.88 4.68 14.23
C LEU A 143 1.16 5.33 12.87
N LYS A 144 1.02 6.65 12.80
CA LYS A 144 1.30 7.41 11.58
C LYS A 144 2.77 7.28 11.16
N GLU A 145 3.70 7.43 12.09
CA GLU A 145 5.14 7.32 11.83
C GLU A 145 5.50 5.94 11.25
N ILE A 146 5.03 4.85 11.88
CA ILE A 146 5.33 3.51 11.39
C ILE A 146 4.66 3.23 10.03
N GLN A 147 3.46 3.74 9.80
CA GLN A 147 2.80 3.64 8.50
C GLN A 147 3.57 4.41 7.41
N GLU A 148 4.02 5.62 7.68
CA GLU A 148 4.85 6.41 6.75
C GLU A 148 6.16 5.69 6.40
N LYS A 149 6.85 5.08 7.37
CA LYS A 149 8.03 4.24 7.14
C LYS A 149 7.73 3.04 6.24
N CYS A 150 6.64 2.35 6.51
CA CYS A 150 6.28 1.14 5.78
C CYS A 150 5.74 1.43 4.36
N GLU A 151 5.09 2.58 4.15
CA GLU A 151 4.54 2.97 2.85
C GLU A 151 5.62 3.14 1.78
N SER A 152 6.83 3.46 2.20
CA SER A 152 8.01 3.51 1.33
C SER A 152 8.34 2.16 0.68
N HIS A 153 7.90 1.07 1.28
CA HIS A 153 8.25 -0.28 0.89
C HIS A 153 7.08 -1.09 0.37
N MET A 154 5.85 -0.70 0.72
CA MET A 154 4.67 -1.48 0.40
C MET A 154 3.41 -0.61 0.39
N SER A 155 2.45 -0.92 -0.49
CA SER A 155 1.12 -0.31 -0.45
C SER A 155 0.43 -0.61 0.87
N LEU A 156 0.05 0.44 1.61
CA LEU A 156 -0.65 0.30 2.87
C LEU A 156 -2.15 0.51 2.74
N MET A 157 -2.90 -0.19 3.58
CA MET A 157 -4.33 0.04 3.74
C MET A 157 -4.56 1.18 4.75
N ARG A 158 -4.61 2.42 4.29
CA ARG A 158 -4.78 3.60 5.16
C ARG A 158 -6.22 3.85 5.62
N HIS A 159 -7.20 3.17 5.01
CA HIS A 159 -8.62 3.46 5.24
C HIS A 159 -9.29 2.51 6.23
N CYS A 160 -8.55 1.55 6.77
CA CYS A 160 -9.09 0.61 7.76
C CYS A 160 -9.17 1.27 9.13
N ARG A 161 -10.32 1.83 9.46
CA ARG A 161 -10.57 2.36 10.81
C ARG A 161 -10.97 1.26 11.78
N GLN A 162 -11.76 0.32 11.33
CA GLN A 162 -12.17 -0.85 12.12
C GLN A 162 -12.73 -1.92 11.17
N CYS A 163 -12.14 -3.11 11.18
CA CYS A 163 -12.66 -4.21 10.38
C CYS A 163 -13.86 -4.80 11.09
N ARG A 164 -15.07 -4.50 10.60
CA ARG A 164 -16.30 -5.13 11.05
C ARG A 164 -16.84 -6.01 9.92
N ALA A 165 -17.31 -7.19 10.26
CA ALA A 165 -17.91 -8.10 9.29
C ALA A 165 -19.23 -7.56 8.70
N ASP A 166 -19.83 -6.59 9.37
CA ASP A 166 -21.10 -5.94 9.02
C ASP A 166 -20.91 -4.56 8.35
N ALA A 167 -19.67 -4.15 8.06
CA ALA A 167 -19.41 -2.89 7.37
C ALA A 167 -19.80 -2.97 5.90
N VAL A 168 -20.50 -1.95 5.41
CA VAL A 168 -20.95 -1.81 4.02
C VAL A 168 -20.48 -0.48 3.46
N GLY A 169 -20.02 -0.46 2.22
CA GLY A 169 -19.58 0.75 1.53
C GLY A 169 -18.08 0.79 1.26
N LEU A 170 -17.60 1.95 0.82
CA LEU A 170 -16.19 2.19 0.59
C LEU A 170 -15.43 2.30 1.92
N LEU A 171 -14.14 2.00 1.90
CA LEU A 171 -13.28 2.14 3.07
C LEU A 171 -13.26 3.60 3.55
N GLY A 172 -13.73 3.81 4.78
CA GLY A 172 -13.87 5.14 5.39
C GLY A 172 -15.31 5.64 5.53
N GLU A 173 -16.25 5.07 4.78
CA GLU A 173 -17.68 5.37 4.86
C GLU A 173 -18.47 4.09 5.17
N ASP A 174 -18.75 3.85 6.45
CA ASP A 174 -19.63 2.73 6.82
C ASP A 174 -21.08 3.10 6.57
N ARG A 175 -21.67 2.50 5.55
CA ARG A 175 -23.07 2.64 5.15
C ARG A 175 -23.96 1.53 5.71
N GLY A 176 -23.48 0.77 6.70
CA GLY A 176 -24.25 -0.33 7.31
C GLY A 176 -25.64 0.06 7.81
N GLN A 177 -25.79 1.30 8.26
CA GLN A 177 -27.09 1.85 8.69
C GLN A 177 -28.15 1.94 7.56
N GLU A 178 -27.72 1.94 6.31
CA GLU A 178 -28.62 1.94 5.15
C GLU A 178 -29.15 0.52 4.84
N PHE A 179 -28.51 -0.51 5.39
CA PHE A 179 -28.78 -1.92 5.09
C PHE A 179 -29.26 -2.72 6.32
N THR A 180 -30.10 -2.10 7.17
CA THR A 180 -30.77 -2.81 8.26
C THR A 180 -31.78 -3.82 7.72
N LYS A 181 -32.11 -4.86 8.50
CA LYS A 181 -33.04 -5.92 8.08
C LYS A 181 -34.34 -5.36 7.52
N ASP A 182 -34.90 -4.32 8.16
CA ASP A 182 -36.18 -3.71 7.76
C ASP A 182 -36.08 -2.92 6.46
N LYS A 183 -34.91 -2.31 6.21
CA LYS A 183 -34.64 -1.59 4.98
C LYS A 183 -34.35 -2.54 3.82
N ILE A 184 -33.54 -3.59 4.07
CA ILE A 184 -33.24 -4.61 3.05
C ILE A 184 -34.50 -5.33 2.59
N ALA A 185 -35.46 -5.60 3.50
CA ALA A 185 -36.73 -6.24 3.15
C ALA A 185 -37.60 -5.40 2.19
N LYS A 186 -37.33 -4.09 2.10
CA LYS A 186 -38.06 -3.12 1.25
C LYS A 186 -37.30 -2.72 -0.02
N LEU A 187 -36.04 -3.19 -0.18
CA LEU A 187 -35.23 -2.85 -1.34
C LEU A 187 -35.62 -3.72 -2.53
N GLU A 188 -35.96 -3.07 -3.63
CA GLU A 188 -35.94 -3.72 -4.94
C GLU A 188 -34.48 -3.92 -5.38
N ILE A 189 -34.05 -5.16 -5.41
CA ILE A 189 -32.67 -5.51 -5.84
C ILE A 189 -32.66 -5.56 -7.35
N ASN A 190 -32.13 -4.52 -7.98
CA ASN A 190 -31.85 -4.53 -9.41
C ASN A 190 -30.46 -5.14 -9.63
N TYR A 191 -30.43 -6.46 -9.85
CA TYR A 191 -29.18 -7.18 -10.11
C TYR A 191 -28.78 -7.02 -11.58
N ASN A 192 -27.69 -6.30 -11.84
CA ASN A 192 -27.12 -6.12 -13.17
C ASN A 192 -25.77 -6.84 -13.28
N PRO A 193 -25.73 -8.08 -13.77
CA PRO A 193 -24.51 -8.87 -13.88
C PRO A 193 -23.51 -8.28 -14.90
N GLU A 194 -23.97 -7.61 -15.94
CA GLU A 194 -23.10 -7.01 -16.98
C GLU A 194 -22.33 -5.81 -16.42
N PHE A 195 -23.01 -4.95 -15.68
CA PHE A 195 -22.38 -3.82 -15.01
C PHE A 195 -21.32 -4.30 -13.99
N ARG A 196 -21.62 -5.35 -13.22
CA ARG A 196 -20.65 -5.91 -12.28
C ARG A 196 -19.46 -6.54 -12.99
N LYS A 197 -19.69 -7.20 -14.13
CA LYS A 197 -18.63 -7.74 -14.97
C LYS A 197 -17.69 -6.64 -15.47
N SER A 198 -18.21 -5.53 -15.93
CA SER A 198 -17.38 -4.40 -16.38
C SER A 198 -16.50 -3.84 -15.27
N ILE A 199 -17.01 -3.72 -14.04
CA ILE A 199 -16.23 -3.29 -12.87
C ILE A 199 -15.09 -4.31 -12.58
N HIS A 200 -15.39 -5.61 -12.65
CA HIS A 200 -14.38 -6.64 -12.45
C HIS A 200 -13.28 -6.58 -13.52
N GLU A 201 -13.64 -6.35 -14.76
CA GLU A 201 -12.69 -6.20 -15.88
C GLU A 201 -11.78 -4.97 -15.70
N GLU A 202 -12.32 -3.85 -15.20
CA GLU A 202 -11.51 -2.67 -14.85
C GLU A 202 -10.51 -2.98 -13.73
N ILE A 203 -10.98 -3.64 -12.68
CA ILE A 203 -10.12 -4.05 -11.56
C ILE A 203 -9.00 -4.97 -12.04
N GLU A 204 -9.30 -5.95 -12.91
CA GLU A 204 -8.27 -6.87 -13.44
C GLU A 204 -7.27 -6.15 -14.36
N LYS A 205 -7.72 -5.18 -15.16
CA LYS A 205 -6.83 -4.32 -15.95
C LYS A 205 -5.87 -3.52 -15.07
N GLU A 206 -6.37 -2.97 -13.96
CA GLU A 206 -5.54 -2.24 -12.98
C GLU A 206 -4.51 -3.17 -12.31
N ARG A 207 -4.93 -4.37 -11.91
CA ARG A 207 -4.05 -5.41 -11.36
C ARG A 207 -2.95 -5.80 -12.34
N GLU A 208 -3.29 -5.97 -13.60
CA GLU A 208 -2.32 -6.31 -14.64
C GLU A 208 -1.28 -5.20 -14.84
N LYS A 209 -1.72 -3.94 -14.81
CA LYS A 209 -0.79 -2.79 -14.83
C LYS A 209 0.17 -2.81 -13.65
N LEU A 210 -0.34 -3.05 -12.43
CA LEU A 210 0.50 -3.15 -11.23
C LEU A 210 1.46 -4.34 -11.28
N ARG A 211 1.03 -5.47 -11.85
CA ARG A 211 1.89 -6.64 -12.05
C ARG A 211 3.04 -6.33 -13.02
N LYS A 212 2.74 -5.72 -14.16
CA LYS A 212 3.75 -5.31 -15.15
C LYS A 212 4.73 -4.28 -14.58
N ALA A 213 4.24 -3.31 -13.80
CA ALA A 213 5.10 -2.37 -13.12
C ALA A 213 6.09 -3.06 -12.16
N ARG A 214 5.63 -4.08 -11.42
CA ARG A 214 6.51 -4.89 -10.55
C ARG A 214 7.53 -5.72 -11.32
N GLU A 215 7.14 -6.29 -12.45
CA GLU A 215 8.05 -7.02 -13.34
C GLU A 215 9.15 -6.10 -13.87
N LEU A 216 8.80 -4.87 -14.28
CA LEU A 216 9.77 -3.86 -14.72
C LEU A 216 10.76 -3.46 -13.60
N LEU A 217 10.32 -3.44 -12.34
CA LEU A 217 11.18 -3.18 -11.18
C LEU A 217 12.16 -4.31 -10.87
N SER A 218 11.85 -5.53 -11.29
CA SER A 218 12.72 -6.70 -11.10
C SER A 218 13.80 -6.82 -12.19
N ILE A 219 13.69 -6.06 -13.28
CA ILE A 219 14.69 -6.02 -14.35
C ILE A 219 15.73 -4.96 -13.95
N PRO A 220 17.01 -5.32 -13.75
CA PRO A 220 18.06 -4.33 -13.55
C PRO A 220 18.10 -3.41 -14.79
N LEU A 221 17.97 -2.10 -14.58
CA LEU A 221 18.22 -1.13 -15.63
C LEU A 221 19.64 -1.37 -16.15
N GLN A 222 19.83 -1.42 -17.46
CA GLN A 222 21.12 -1.71 -18.09
C GLN A 222 22.25 -0.87 -17.45
N GLU A 223 23.39 -1.50 -17.27
CA GLU A 223 24.57 -0.92 -16.60
C GLU A 223 24.84 0.50 -17.10
N ASP A 224 24.53 1.49 -16.29
CA ASP A 224 24.97 2.85 -16.47
C ASP A 224 25.73 3.34 -15.25
N LYS A 225 26.65 4.26 -15.50
CA LYS A 225 27.69 4.77 -14.59
C LYS A 225 27.16 5.54 -13.37
N GLY A 226 26.29 4.90 -12.56
CA GLY A 226 26.02 5.35 -11.18
C GLY A 226 25.36 6.73 -11.03
N ILE A 227 24.57 7.20 -12.00
CA ILE A 227 23.80 8.44 -11.82
C ILE A 227 22.57 8.14 -10.99
N SER A 228 22.46 8.83 -9.87
CA SER A 228 21.28 8.88 -9.04
C SER A 228 20.67 10.27 -9.07
N VAL A 229 19.35 10.36 -9.19
CA VAL A 229 18.61 11.63 -9.18
C VAL A 229 17.46 11.56 -8.20
N LEU A 230 17.17 12.68 -7.51
CA LEU A 230 15.97 12.79 -6.70
C LEU A 230 14.80 13.26 -7.56
N VAL A 231 13.66 12.60 -7.38
CA VAL A 231 12.41 12.88 -8.08
C VAL A 231 11.29 13.02 -7.07
N ALA A 232 10.54 14.11 -7.15
CA ALA A 232 9.35 14.35 -6.35
C ALA A 232 8.10 13.85 -7.08
N VAL A 233 7.22 13.15 -6.39
CA VAL A 233 5.98 12.59 -6.96
C VAL A 233 4.77 13.09 -6.18
N ALA A 234 3.79 13.67 -6.88
CA ALA A 234 2.51 14.05 -6.33
C ALA A 234 1.53 12.88 -6.40
N SER A 235 1.02 12.43 -5.26
CA SER A 235 0.13 11.28 -5.16
C SER A 235 -0.93 11.43 -4.08
N LYS A 236 -2.18 11.15 -4.42
CA LYS A 236 -3.30 11.00 -3.46
C LYS A 236 -3.35 9.63 -2.79
N GLY A 237 -2.40 8.77 -3.07
CA GLY A 237 -2.38 7.37 -2.62
C GLY A 237 -2.52 6.37 -3.77
N ASN A 238 -2.74 5.08 -3.41
CA ASN A 238 -2.81 3.93 -4.34
C ASN A 238 -1.55 3.74 -5.19
N MET A 239 -0.40 4.31 -4.78
CA MET A 239 0.87 4.22 -5.49
C MET A 239 0.80 4.73 -6.96
N LEU A 240 -0.05 5.70 -7.23
CA LEU A 240 -0.24 6.29 -8.56
C LEU A 240 0.24 7.75 -8.58
N VAL A 241 0.69 8.21 -9.75
CA VAL A 241 0.93 9.64 -10.03
C VAL A 241 -0.44 10.30 -10.33
N ASN A 242 -1.21 10.62 -9.28
CA ASN A 242 -2.62 10.99 -9.43
C ASN A 242 -3.03 12.30 -8.71
N GLU A 243 -2.05 13.06 -8.21
CA GLU A 243 -2.30 14.37 -7.59
C GLU A 243 -1.80 15.50 -8.49
N HIS A 244 -2.52 16.65 -8.48
CA HIS A 244 -2.06 17.86 -9.13
C HIS A 244 -0.99 18.55 -8.28
N PHE A 245 0.00 19.17 -8.89
CA PHE A 245 1.05 19.90 -8.19
C PHE A 245 0.48 20.93 -7.21
N GLY A 246 -0.50 21.73 -7.64
CA GLY A 246 -1.05 22.84 -6.85
C GLY A 246 -1.96 22.43 -5.71
N THR A 247 -2.52 21.22 -5.74
CA THR A 247 -3.42 20.70 -4.70
C THR A 247 -2.72 19.71 -3.76
N ALA A 248 -1.47 19.37 -4.04
CA ALA A 248 -0.70 18.42 -3.24
C ALA A 248 -0.43 18.96 -1.84
N HIS A 249 -0.68 18.15 -0.81
CA HIS A 249 -0.31 18.42 0.57
C HIS A 249 1.07 17.86 0.93
N GLU A 250 1.57 16.94 0.13
CA GLU A 250 2.90 16.35 0.28
C GLU A 250 3.42 15.82 -1.05
N PHE A 251 4.71 15.72 -1.16
CA PHE A 251 5.40 15.05 -2.25
C PHE A 251 6.17 13.85 -1.72
N LEU A 252 6.10 12.74 -2.44
CA LEU A 252 6.90 11.54 -2.20
C LEU A 252 8.24 11.72 -2.90
N ILE A 253 9.34 11.66 -2.16
CA ILE A 253 10.69 11.84 -2.71
C ILE A 253 11.33 10.48 -2.94
N TYR A 254 11.73 10.24 -4.19
CA TYR A 254 12.41 9.02 -4.61
C TYR A 254 13.81 9.31 -5.12
N GLU A 255 14.75 8.46 -4.74
CA GLU A 255 16.03 8.35 -5.41
C GLU A 255 15.89 7.33 -6.55
N VAL A 256 16.22 7.75 -7.78
CA VAL A 256 16.08 6.94 -8.98
C VAL A 256 17.45 6.76 -9.63
N SER A 257 17.81 5.51 -9.90
CA SER A 257 19.10 5.13 -10.47
C SER A 257 18.96 3.95 -11.42
N SER A 258 20.04 3.54 -12.07
CA SER A 258 20.10 2.31 -12.87
C SER A 258 19.78 1.04 -12.08
N LYS A 259 19.84 1.08 -10.75
CA LYS A 259 19.50 -0.04 -9.84
C LYS A 259 18.01 -0.07 -9.45
N GLY A 260 17.21 0.89 -9.93
CA GLY A 260 15.80 1.04 -9.61
C GLY A 260 15.49 2.33 -8.86
N CYS A 261 14.30 2.39 -8.27
CA CYS A 261 13.85 3.54 -7.50
C CYS A 261 13.75 3.18 -6.00
N LYS A 262 14.19 4.11 -5.16
CA LYS A 262 14.15 3.98 -3.71
C LYS A 262 13.42 5.19 -3.13
N PHE A 263 12.36 4.93 -2.37
CA PHE A 263 11.70 5.98 -1.61
C PHE A 263 12.64 6.51 -0.51
N ILE A 264 12.69 7.81 -0.33
CA ILE A 264 13.53 8.47 0.66
C ILE A 264 12.69 9.00 1.82
N HIS A 265 11.74 9.91 1.55
CA HIS A 265 10.86 10.50 2.56
C HIS A 265 9.70 11.27 1.93
N HIS A 266 8.76 11.72 2.77
CA HIS A 266 7.71 12.66 2.40
C HIS A 266 8.15 14.10 2.67
N ARG A 267 7.75 15.03 1.78
CA ARG A 267 7.86 16.47 2.02
C ARG A 267 6.50 17.11 2.07
N LYS A 268 6.11 17.57 3.23
CA LYS A 268 4.84 18.27 3.42
C LYS A 268 4.95 19.68 2.85
N VAL A 269 3.92 20.05 2.12
CA VAL A 269 3.76 21.37 1.53
C VAL A 269 2.36 21.91 1.83
N THR A 270 2.18 23.21 1.69
CA THR A 270 0.87 23.82 1.73
C THR A 270 0.33 23.91 0.31
N PRO A 271 -0.86 23.37 0.00
CA PRO A 271 -1.45 23.56 -1.32
C PRO A 271 -1.62 25.05 -1.63
N TYR A 272 -1.17 25.49 -2.78
CA TYR A 272 -1.34 26.89 -3.19
C TYR A 272 -2.61 27.12 -4.03
N CYS A 273 -3.23 26.05 -4.53
CA CYS A 273 -4.46 26.11 -5.32
C CYS A 273 -5.64 25.50 -4.54
N HIS A 274 -6.62 26.32 -4.19
CA HIS A 274 -7.84 25.88 -3.49
C HIS A 274 -9.07 25.76 -4.39
N GLY A 275 -8.87 25.72 -5.74
CA GLY A 275 -9.96 25.55 -6.69
C GLY A 275 -10.83 26.79 -6.94
N SER A 276 -10.53 27.94 -6.33
CA SER A 276 -11.18 29.21 -6.60
C SER A 276 -10.38 30.05 -7.60
N ILE A 277 -11.09 30.92 -8.36
CA ILE A 277 -10.58 31.69 -9.52
C ILE A 277 -9.49 32.74 -9.17
N SER A 278 -9.15 32.93 -7.89
CA SER A 278 -8.16 33.91 -7.43
C SER A 278 -6.87 33.24 -6.93
N CYS A 279 -5.98 32.84 -7.84
CA CYS A 279 -4.62 32.39 -7.51
C CYS A 279 -3.63 33.54 -7.25
N LEU A 280 -4.08 34.78 -7.09
CA LEU A 280 -3.23 35.97 -7.00
C LEU A 280 -2.51 36.13 -5.64
N GLU A 281 -2.87 35.40 -4.60
CA GLU A 281 -2.21 35.45 -3.28
C GLU A 281 -1.30 34.26 -2.98
N GLY A 282 -1.10 33.34 -3.93
CA GLY A 282 -0.36 32.09 -3.75
C GLY A 282 1.16 32.17 -3.96
N GLY A 283 1.73 33.30 -4.30
CA GLY A 283 3.14 33.43 -4.68
C GLY A 283 4.12 32.96 -3.61
N GLU A 284 3.93 33.35 -2.36
CA GLU A 284 4.81 32.94 -1.23
C GLU A 284 4.69 31.44 -0.94
N VAL A 285 3.49 30.87 -1.03
CA VAL A 285 3.23 29.43 -0.81
C VAL A 285 3.83 28.60 -1.93
N LEU A 286 3.73 29.06 -3.17
CA LEU A 286 4.38 28.42 -4.32
C LEU A 286 5.90 28.43 -4.17
N GLU A 287 6.47 29.55 -3.75
CA GLU A 287 7.90 29.71 -3.54
C GLU A 287 8.42 28.79 -2.42
N ASP A 288 7.70 28.68 -1.29
CA ASP A 288 8.00 27.73 -0.21
C ASP A 288 8.00 26.28 -0.72
N THR A 289 6.99 25.93 -1.50
CA THR A 289 6.89 24.58 -2.09
C THR A 289 8.07 24.29 -3.03
N ILE A 290 8.41 25.22 -3.92
CA ILE A 290 9.52 25.07 -4.86
C ILE A 290 10.86 25.01 -4.12
N SER A 291 11.03 25.82 -3.09
CA SER A 291 12.24 25.79 -2.23
C SER A 291 12.43 24.41 -1.60
N LYS A 292 11.34 23.81 -1.09
CA LYS A 292 11.36 22.47 -0.50
C LYS A 292 11.69 21.36 -1.52
N LEU A 293 11.50 21.59 -2.80
CA LEU A 293 11.75 20.63 -3.88
C LEU A 293 13.01 20.94 -4.70
N SER A 294 13.79 21.91 -4.27
CA SER A 294 14.93 22.46 -5.04
C SER A 294 16.07 21.47 -5.32
N ASP A 295 16.20 20.42 -4.52
CA ASP A 295 17.16 19.33 -4.71
C ASP A 295 16.65 18.20 -5.62
N CYS A 296 15.37 18.24 -6.02
CA CYS A 296 14.79 17.28 -6.94
C CYS A 296 15.11 17.65 -8.40
N LYS A 297 15.46 16.66 -9.21
CA LYS A 297 15.72 16.85 -10.63
C LYS A 297 14.44 16.97 -11.45
N ALA A 298 13.37 16.35 -10.99
CA ALA A 298 12.07 16.39 -11.64
C ALA A 298 10.93 16.30 -10.63
N ILE A 299 9.74 16.73 -11.08
CA ILE A 299 8.48 16.56 -10.39
C ILE A 299 7.53 15.81 -11.32
N LEU A 300 7.00 14.67 -10.83
CA LEU A 300 5.95 13.88 -11.48
C LEU A 300 4.61 14.20 -10.82
N ALA A 301 3.64 14.67 -11.58
CA ALA A 301 2.30 14.99 -11.09
C ALA A 301 1.25 14.66 -12.15
N ALA A 302 -0.02 14.52 -11.76
CA ALA A 302 -1.11 14.31 -12.71
C ALA A 302 -1.31 15.52 -13.61
N LYS A 303 -1.02 16.72 -13.07
CA LYS A 303 -1.05 17.98 -13.79
C LYS A 303 -0.20 19.02 -13.09
N ILE A 304 0.54 19.81 -13.86
CA ILE A 304 1.30 20.96 -13.36
C ILE A 304 0.80 22.19 -14.12
N GLY A 305 0.34 23.20 -13.38
CA GLY A 305 -0.16 24.47 -13.96
C GLY A 305 0.94 25.21 -14.71
N PHE A 306 0.53 26.18 -15.55
CA PHE A 306 1.48 26.93 -16.39
C PHE A 306 2.50 27.73 -15.55
N GLU A 307 2.00 28.51 -14.58
CA GLU A 307 2.83 29.37 -13.72
C GLU A 307 3.87 28.56 -12.89
N PRO A 308 3.48 27.52 -12.12
CA PRO A 308 4.47 26.72 -11.40
C PRO A 308 5.44 25.97 -12.32
N ARG A 309 5.00 25.56 -13.51
CA ARG A 309 5.87 24.92 -14.50
C ARG A 309 7.01 25.88 -14.92
N ASP A 310 6.67 27.11 -15.25
CA ASP A 310 7.61 28.11 -15.71
C ASP A 310 8.68 28.39 -14.64
N VAL A 311 8.26 28.57 -13.40
CA VAL A 311 9.19 28.82 -12.27
C VAL A 311 10.08 27.60 -11.97
N LEU A 312 9.52 26.39 -12.00
CA LEU A 312 10.26 25.14 -11.76
C LEU A 312 11.33 24.91 -12.85
N GLU A 313 10.96 25.08 -14.12
CA GLU A 313 11.85 24.87 -15.25
C GLU A 313 12.98 25.91 -15.26
N GLN A 314 12.71 27.17 -14.91
CA GLN A 314 13.74 28.20 -14.72
C GLN A 314 14.76 27.85 -13.62
N ARG A 315 14.35 27.06 -12.63
CA ARG A 315 15.23 26.53 -11.57
C ARG A 315 15.88 25.19 -11.90
N GLY A 316 15.68 24.69 -13.11
CA GLY A 316 16.27 23.45 -13.60
C GLY A 316 15.58 22.18 -13.06
N ILE A 317 14.35 22.32 -12.54
CA ILE A 317 13.49 21.20 -12.09
C ILE A 317 12.56 20.85 -13.24
N GLN A 318 12.67 19.64 -13.76
CA GLN A 318 11.87 19.17 -14.87
C GLN A 318 10.42 18.86 -14.45
N CYS A 319 9.45 19.39 -15.17
CA CYS A 319 8.03 19.15 -14.96
C CYS A 319 7.53 18.00 -15.85
N VAL A 320 7.00 16.94 -15.25
CA VAL A 320 6.57 15.72 -15.96
C VAL A 320 5.14 15.35 -15.55
N ASP A 321 4.20 15.49 -16.49
CA ASP A 321 2.79 15.11 -16.32
C ASP A 321 2.31 14.05 -17.34
N GLU A 322 3.17 13.66 -18.26
CA GLU A 322 2.87 12.61 -19.25
C GLU A 322 2.70 11.21 -18.64
N PHE A 323 3.16 11.01 -17.41
CA PHE A 323 3.03 9.75 -16.67
C PHE A 323 1.88 9.79 -15.67
N ALA A 324 0.93 10.72 -15.85
CA ALA A 324 -0.27 10.79 -15.02
C ALA A 324 -1.03 9.45 -14.98
N CYS A 325 -1.54 9.12 -13.80
CA CYS A 325 -2.25 7.88 -13.52
C CYS A 325 -1.47 6.56 -13.71
N LEU A 326 -0.15 6.63 -13.98
CA LEU A 326 0.69 5.45 -13.93
C LEU A 326 1.07 5.11 -12.47
N PRO A 327 1.37 3.81 -12.20
CA PRO A 327 2.05 3.43 -10.96
C PRO A 327 3.35 4.24 -10.78
N ILE A 328 3.59 4.72 -9.57
CA ILE A 328 4.73 5.61 -9.27
C ILE A 328 6.05 4.99 -9.73
N GLU A 329 6.26 3.72 -9.41
CA GLU A 329 7.50 3.02 -9.74
C GLU A 329 7.68 2.89 -11.25
N GLU A 330 6.62 2.60 -12.01
CA GLU A 330 6.64 2.57 -13.47
C GLU A 330 6.94 3.97 -14.06
N ALA A 331 6.30 5.00 -13.51
CA ALA A 331 6.52 6.38 -13.93
C ALA A 331 7.98 6.82 -13.70
N LEU A 332 8.57 6.44 -12.56
CA LEU A 332 9.95 6.75 -12.21
C LEU A 332 10.96 6.04 -13.14
N VAL A 333 10.72 4.76 -13.45
CA VAL A 333 11.57 4.01 -14.39
C VAL A 333 11.49 4.63 -15.79
N LYS A 334 10.28 4.91 -16.29
CA LYS A 334 10.09 5.56 -17.60
C LYS A 334 10.72 6.96 -17.65
N TYR A 335 10.62 7.71 -16.56
CA TYR A 335 11.30 9.00 -16.44
C TYR A 335 12.82 8.85 -16.56
N TYR A 336 13.40 7.92 -15.81
CA TYR A 336 14.83 7.70 -15.80
C TYR A 336 15.34 7.28 -17.17
N GLU A 337 14.69 6.33 -17.82
CA GLU A 337 15.03 5.88 -19.17
C GLU A 337 14.94 7.00 -20.22
N LYS A 338 13.83 7.76 -20.17
CA LYS A 338 13.55 8.79 -21.18
C LYS A 338 14.41 10.04 -21.02
N TYR A 339 14.63 10.49 -19.79
CA TYR A 339 15.19 11.82 -19.53
C TYR A 339 16.57 11.80 -18.90
N VAL A 340 16.95 10.73 -18.22
CA VAL A 340 18.28 10.63 -17.60
C VAL A 340 19.25 9.87 -18.50
N LEU A 341 18.85 8.72 -19.03
CA LEU A 341 19.71 7.92 -19.89
C LEU A 341 19.83 8.49 -21.31
N LYS A 342 18.73 8.94 -21.94
CA LYS A 342 18.75 9.45 -23.32
C LYS A 342 19.43 10.81 -23.47
N LYS A 343 19.44 11.68 -22.46
CA LYS A 343 20.21 12.93 -22.54
C LYS A 343 21.71 12.72 -22.73
N LYS A 344 22.27 11.62 -22.27
CA LYS A 344 23.67 11.29 -22.47
C LYS A 344 24.02 10.81 -23.87
N ALA A 345 23.07 10.24 -24.60
CA ALA A 345 23.32 9.77 -25.98
C ALA A 345 23.45 10.93 -26.99
N VAL A 346 23.11 12.16 -26.57
CA VAL A 346 23.16 13.37 -27.42
C VAL A 346 24.36 14.25 -27.06
N GLU A 347 25.01 14.04 -25.90
CA GLU A 347 26.17 14.83 -25.44
C GLU A 347 27.51 14.08 -25.65
N VAL A 348 27.54 12.95 -26.35
CA VAL A 348 28.72 12.23 -26.83
C VAL A 348 28.71 12.25 -28.38
#